data_00f5244296560875506e807ae4af7943
#
_entry.id   00f5244296560875506e807ae4af7943
#
_cell.length_a   1.000
_cell.length_b   1.000
_cell.length_c   1.000
_cell.angle_alpha   90.00
_cell.angle_beta   90.00
_cell.angle_gamma   90.00
#
_symmetry.space_group_name_H-M   'P 1'
#
loop_
_entity.id
_entity.type
_entity.pdbx_description
1 polymer ?
#
loop_
_entity_poly.entity_id
_entity_poly.type
_entity_poly.pdbx_seq_one_letter_code
_entity_poly.pdbx_strand_id
1 'polypeptide(L)'
;MEGSADIESLILKCMARSSHHEPLTARTVASCLDSPYSVYCEKFVDKEEKDEISEYDQLLFQKGNDHETNVVREKYPDAVSVSFESPEIGFRSTVKSMVSGDDILHAMPMYYLPNGVYGIPDMLEKSDAGDSVFGDYHYTVTEVKVAKNIKKSHLIQGAFYNYLLGAIQGTTPDTFFIINGNGEKNEHNYLEYEPTLMELIGNARAILNGEHVSPTYNSCKFPWKSYCDKKAIEASDISLVDKLGARAKSQLYENYKTVEDISKAKILDLTSVDGVGNKTAINYINSAKAIHSKTHIIIDKDKIDFPQRNVEIFLDLEGIDPTSVEEGFEQIDYMIGILVRENSVERYTAFTAKDTSHEKEMLLEFLEFLKRQEDYVIYHYHHYEKTHMTKMMKKYEVDDATQNLLLDNLIDIHKVATSSVAFPTIGTGLKKIAPYLGFTWRHKDVNATESIAMYFDYVKDPVGNKANFQKIIDYNEDDCIATRVIKDWLASIITPRN
;
A
#
# COMPACT_ATOMS: atom_id res chain seq x y z
N MET A 1 33.75 -7.61 39.92
CA MET A 1 33.76 -6.13 39.96
C MET A 1 34.32 -5.51 38.66
N GLU A 2 35.21 -6.20 37.94
CA GLU A 2 35.72 -5.72 36.62
C GLU A 2 34.62 -5.64 35.55
N GLY A 3 33.75 -6.60 35.43
CA GLY A 3 32.67 -6.58 34.40
C GLY A 3 31.62 -5.46 34.57
N SER A 4 31.47 -4.89 35.78
CA SER A 4 30.52 -3.78 36.01
C SER A 4 31.03 -2.43 35.48
N ALA A 5 32.33 -2.21 35.54
CA ALA A 5 32.98 -1.00 35.03
C ALA A 5 33.00 -0.97 33.50
N ASP A 6 33.16 -2.12 32.87
CA ASP A 6 33.13 -2.29 31.42
C ASP A 6 31.71 -2.05 30.82
N ILE A 7 30.67 -2.54 31.49
CA ILE A 7 29.27 -2.31 31.09
C ILE A 7 28.92 -0.81 31.12
N GLU A 8 29.22 -0.11 32.22
CA GLU A 8 28.95 1.33 32.34
C GLU A 8 29.73 2.15 31.32
N SER A 9 31.00 1.77 31.04
CA SER A 9 31.83 2.41 30.02
C SER A 9 31.23 2.27 28.62
N LEU A 10 30.75 1.08 28.27
CA LEU A 10 30.08 0.82 26.98
C LEU A 10 28.76 1.62 26.86
N ILE A 11 27.94 1.62 27.91
CA ILE A 11 26.71 2.40 27.94
C ILE A 11 27.01 3.89 27.75
N LEU A 12 27.95 4.43 28.49
CA LEU A 12 28.36 5.83 28.36
C LEU A 12 28.86 6.16 26.95
N LYS A 13 29.66 5.30 26.35
CA LYS A 13 30.10 5.44 24.96
C LYS A 13 28.92 5.48 23.99
N CYS A 14 27.97 4.54 24.09
CA CYS A 14 26.82 4.45 23.20
C CYS A 14 25.84 5.61 23.38
N MET A 15 25.71 6.15 24.60
CA MET A 15 24.82 7.26 24.95
C MET A 15 25.45 8.64 24.77
N ALA A 16 26.72 8.75 24.44
CA ALA A 16 27.42 10.03 24.21
C ALA A 16 26.85 10.70 22.95
N ARG A 17 25.97 11.71 23.13
CA ARG A 17 25.38 12.45 22.02
C ARG A 17 26.43 13.23 21.23
N SER A 18 26.48 13.01 19.92
CA SER A 18 27.09 13.97 18.99
C SER A 18 26.19 15.21 18.93
N SER A 19 26.74 16.40 19.12
CA SER A 19 26.00 17.67 19.29
C SER A 19 25.21 18.13 18.06
N HIS A 20 25.23 17.40 16.95
CA HIS A 20 24.78 17.89 15.63
C HIS A 20 23.73 17.06 14.91
N HIS A 21 23.28 15.93 15.45
CA HIS A 21 22.33 15.07 14.72
C HIS A 21 21.11 14.71 15.57
N GLU A 22 19.92 14.92 14.99
CA GLU A 22 18.72 14.29 15.53
C GLU A 22 18.82 12.77 15.36
N PRO A 23 18.40 12.00 16.38
CA PRO A 23 18.44 10.55 16.32
C PRO A 23 17.51 10.01 15.23
N LEU A 24 18.04 9.11 14.41
CA LEU A 24 17.30 8.39 13.36
C LEU A 24 16.83 7.02 13.87
N THR A 25 15.67 6.60 13.38
CA THR A 25 15.13 5.26 13.58
C THR A 25 15.10 4.48 12.26
N ALA A 26 15.00 3.17 12.34
CA ALA A 26 14.80 2.31 11.18
C ALA A 26 13.59 2.76 10.33
N ARG A 27 12.48 3.14 10.99
CA ARG A 27 11.29 3.66 10.32
C ARG A 27 11.57 4.96 9.55
N THR A 28 12.28 5.91 10.16
CA THR A 28 12.62 7.18 9.50
C THR A 28 13.45 6.94 8.24
N VAL A 29 14.46 6.09 8.33
CA VAL A 29 15.36 5.79 7.20
C VAL A 29 14.62 5.01 6.11
N ALA A 30 13.84 3.99 6.47
CA ALA A 30 13.03 3.24 5.51
C ALA A 30 11.97 4.13 4.83
N SER A 31 11.40 5.11 5.53
CA SER A 31 10.46 6.07 4.95
C SER A 31 11.11 6.95 3.87
N CYS A 32 12.40 7.25 3.97
CA CYS A 32 13.12 7.97 2.91
C CYS A 32 13.17 7.21 1.58
N LEU A 33 13.08 5.89 1.60
CA LEU A 33 13.09 5.07 0.39
C LEU A 33 11.85 5.31 -0.49
N ASP A 34 10.68 5.33 0.16
CA ASP A 34 9.39 5.38 -0.54
C ASP A 34 8.78 6.78 -0.54
N SER A 35 9.02 7.56 0.50
CA SER A 35 8.33 8.81 0.78
C SER A 35 9.20 9.80 1.57
N PRO A 36 10.21 10.42 0.94
CA PRO A 36 11.06 11.42 1.61
C PRO A 36 10.24 12.58 2.22
N TYR A 37 9.13 12.97 1.57
CA TYR A 37 8.28 14.04 2.08
C TYR A 37 7.58 13.66 3.40
N SER A 38 7.35 12.38 3.68
CA SER A 38 6.81 11.96 4.98
C SER A 38 7.79 12.19 6.13
N VAL A 39 9.10 12.08 5.87
CA VAL A 39 10.16 12.42 6.85
C VAL A 39 10.16 13.91 7.15
N TYR A 40 10.00 14.75 6.11
CA TYR A 40 9.82 16.19 6.28
C TYR A 40 8.57 16.49 7.13
N CYS A 41 7.43 15.86 6.82
CA CYS A 41 6.19 16.07 7.53
C CYS A 41 6.31 15.69 9.02
N GLU A 42 6.95 14.57 9.34
CA GLU A 42 7.10 14.10 10.73
C GLU A 42 7.80 15.13 11.62
N LYS A 43 8.70 15.94 11.07
CA LYS A 43 9.44 16.97 11.81
C LYS A 43 8.80 18.36 11.76
N PHE A 44 8.34 18.79 10.59
CA PHE A 44 8.03 20.20 10.32
C PHE A 44 6.55 20.51 10.19
N VAL A 45 5.68 19.47 10.15
CA VAL A 45 4.23 19.65 10.01
C VAL A 45 3.56 19.39 11.36
N ASP A 46 2.49 20.12 11.63
CA ASP A 46 1.69 19.91 12.83
C ASP A 46 1.14 18.49 12.84
N LYS A 47 1.22 17.85 13.99
CA LYS A 47 0.76 16.47 14.17
C LYS A 47 -0.76 16.31 14.08
N GLU A 48 -1.50 17.40 14.21
CA GLU A 48 -2.96 17.44 13.99
C GLU A 48 -3.33 17.23 12.51
N GLU A 49 -2.38 17.44 11.57
CA GLU A 49 -2.56 17.17 10.14
C GLU A 49 -2.35 15.68 9.76
N LYS A 50 -2.01 14.81 10.72
CA LYS A 50 -1.91 13.37 10.49
C LYS A 50 -3.29 12.78 10.20
N ASP A 51 -3.30 11.78 9.32
CA ASP A 51 -4.47 10.96 9.09
C ASP A 51 -4.90 10.27 10.39
N GLU A 52 -6.19 10.22 10.64
CA GLU A 52 -6.76 9.43 11.73
C GLU A 52 -6.55 7.94 11.48
N ILE A 53 -6.40 7.18 12.56
CA ILE A 53 -6.25 5.71 12.47
C ILE A 53 -7.62 5.12 12.09
N SER A 54 -7.72 4.50 10.93
CA SER A 54 -8.92 3.82 10.48
C SER A 54 -9.13 2.47 11.19
N GLU A 55 -10.34 1.90 11.09
CA GLU A 55 -10.62 0.54 11.59
C GLU A 55 -9.74 -0.50 10.88
N TYR A 56 -9.50 -0.31 9.59
CA TYR A 56 -8.59 -1.16 8.83
C TYR A 56 -7.13 -1.05 9.30
N ASP A 57 -6.63 0.16 9.60
CA ASP A 57 -5.28 0.33 10.15
C ASP A 57 -5.14 -0.35 11.52
N GLN A 58 -6.17 -0.27 12.39
CA GLN A 58 -6.18 -0.97 13.66
C GLN A 58 -6.10 -2.49 13.48
N LEU A 59 -6.85 -3.02 12.52
CA LEU A 59 -6.84 -4.45 12.19
C LEU A 59 -5.45 -4.90 11.68
N LEU A 60 -4.80 -4.08 10.85
CA LEU A 60 -3.43 -4.33 10.38
C LEU A 60 -2.42 -4.35 11.54
N PHE A 61 -2.49 -3.37 12.44
CA PHE A 61 -1.59 -3.30 13.61
C PHE A 61 -1.79 -4.51 14.52
N GLN A 62 -3.04 -4.91 14.76
CA GLN A 62 -3.34 -6.10 15.55
C GLN A 62 -2.77 -7.37 14.91
N LYS A 63 -2.97 -7.55 13.60
CA LYS A 63 -2.40 -8.70 12.86
C LYS A 63 -0.87 -8.74 12.95
N GLY A 64 -0.21 -7.59 12.83
CA GLY A 64 1.25 -7.50 12.98
C GLY A 64 1.71 -7.97 14.36
N ASN A 65 1.09 -7.45 15.42
CA ASN A 65 1.40 -7.80 16.80
C ASN A 65 1.11 -9.28 17.12
N ASP A 66 -0.02 -9.80 16.62
CA ASP A 66 -0.39 -11.21 16.82
C ASP A 66 0.60 -12.14 16.11
N HIS A 67 1.04 -11.78 14.89
CA HIS A 67 2.01 -12.57 14.14
C HIS A 67 3.36 -12.61 14.86
N GLU A 68 3.90 -11.46 15.29
CA GLU A 68 5.15 -11.37 16.06
C GLU A 68 5.05 -12.20 17.34
N THR A 69 3.98 -12.01 18.13
CA THR A 69 3.74 -12.74 19.36
C THR A 69 3.71 -14.26 19.14
N ASN A 70 3.05 -14.72 18.08
CA ASN A 70 2.99 -16.14 17.74
C ASN A 70 4.36 -16.69 17.34
N VAL A 71 5.11 -15.97 16.50
CA VAL A 71 6.47 -16.36 16.08
C VAL A 71 7.40 -16.47 17.28
N VAL A 72 7.37 -15.48 18.19
CA VAL A 72 8.19 -15.50 19.41
C VAL A 72 7.83 -16.68 20.29
N ARG A 73 6.54 -16.89 20.57
CA ARG A 73 6.05 -17.99 21.42
C ARG A 73 6.43 -19.37 20.84
N GLU A 74 6.34 -19.55 19.51
CA GLU A 74 6.52 -20.86 18.89
C GLU A 74 8.00 -21.19 18.61
N LYS A 75 8.76 -20.19 18.15
CA LYS A 75 10.15 -20.41 17.72
C LYS A 75 11.20 -20.01 18.76
N TYR A 76 10.84 -19.09 19.67
CA TYR A 76 11.77 -18.47 20.61
C TYR A 76 11.19 -18.43 22.04
N PRO A 77 10.72 -19.56 22.60
CA PRO A 77 10.02 -19.60 23.91
C PRO A 77 10.91 -19.13 25.06
N ASP A 78 12.24 -19.24 24.91
CA ASP A 78 13.22 -18.85 25.93
C ASP A 78 13.79 -17.43 25.70
N ALA A 79 13.18 -16.64 24.82
CA ALA A 79 13.64 -15.28 24.53
C ALA A 79 13.51 -14.38 25.78
N VAL A 80 14.62 -13.69 26.11
CA VAL A 80 14.66 -12.73 27.20
C VAL A 80 14.03 -11.42 26.75
N SER A 81 13.03 -10.95 27.48
CA SER A 81 12.45 -9.63 27.31
C SER A 81 12.37 -8.91 28.65
N VAL A 82 12.51 -7.60 28.64
CA VAL A 82 12.47 -6.80 29.87
C VAL A 82 11.49 -5.65 29.69
N SER A 83 10.58 -5.52 30.66
CA SER A 83 9.73 -4.32 30.74
C SER A 83 10.59 -3.12 31.19
N PHE A 84 10.43 -1.98 30.54
CA PHE A 84 11.20 -0.75 30.82
C PHE A 84 10.28 0.48 30.80
N GLU A 85 10.57 1.43 31.70
CA GLU A 85 9.82 2.70 31.79
C GLU A 85 10.15 3.65 30.63
N SER A 86 11.38 3.59 30.14
CA SER A 86 11.81 4.32 28.94
C SER A 86 12.80 3.47 28.12
N PRO A 87 12.88 3.67 26.79
CA PRO A 87 13.85 2.95 25.96
C PRO A 87 15.30 3.14 26.40
N GLU A 88 15.68 4.31 26.96
CA GLU A 88 17.02 4.56 27.48
C GLU A 88 17.33 3.69 28.71
N ILE A 89 16.33 3.48 29.59
CA ILE A 89 16.48 2.56 30.75
C ILE A 89 16.55 1.11 30.24
N GLY A 90 15.72 0.78 29.26
CA GLY A 90 15.72 -0.55 28.63
C GLY A 90 17.07 -0.90 27.99
N PHE A 91 17.76 0.07 27.38
CA PHE A 91 19.09 -0.15 26.78
C PHE A 91 20.14 -0.66 27.76
N ARG A 92 20.09 -0.23 29.02
CA ARG A 92 20.95 -0.78 30.06
C ARG A 92 20.72 -2.28 30.26
N SER A 93 19.47 -2.71 30.19
CA SER A 93 19.12 -4.13 30.29
C SER A 93 19.59 -4.90 29.04
N THR A 94 19.45 -4.31 27.84
CA THR A 94 19.98 -4.87 26.59
C THR A 94 21.47 -5.15 26.71
N VAL A 95 22.28 -4.15 27.12
CA VAL A 95 23.76 -4.31 27.27
C VAL A 95 24.09 -5.37 28.34
N LYS A 96 23.36 -5.40 29.45
CA LYS A 96 23.57 -6.43 30.48
C LYS A 96 23.31 -7.83 29.96
N SER A 97 22.20 -8.06 29.26
CA SER A 97 21.88 -9.35 28.64
C SER A 97 22.89 -9.75 27.56
N MET A 98 23.36 -8.79 26.73
CA MET A 98 24.42 -9.04 25.77
C MET A 98 25.74 -9.48 26.43
N VAL A 99 26.15 -8.80 27.51
CA VAL A 99 27.37 -9.16 28.25
C VAL A 99 27.21 -10.49 29.01
N SER A 100 26.00 -10.81 29.48
CA SER A 100 25.68 -12.10 30.08
C SER A 100 25.66 -13.24 29.09
N GLY A 101 25.60 -12.95 27.78
CA GLY A 101 25.56 -13.93 26.73
C GLY A 101 24.21 -14.65 26.61
N ASP A 102 23.12 -13.98 26.96
CA ASP A 102 21.77 -14.53 26.76
C ASP A 102 21.55 -14.84 25.28
N ASP A 103 21.04 -16.04 24.97
CA ASP A 103 21.00 -16.56 23.60
C ASP A 103 20.08 -15.75 22.68
N ILE A 104 18.92 -15.28 23.19
CA ILE A 104 17.91 -14.57 22.41
C ILE A 104 17.33 -13.41 23.22
N LEU A 105 17.36 -12.21 22.63
CA LEU A 105 16.79 -11.00 23.22
C LEU A 105 15.62 -10.54 22.36
N HIS A 106 14.42 -10.35 22.96
CA HIS A 106 13.21 -9.94 22.27
C HIS A 106 12.84 -8.50 22.62
N ALA A 107 12.57 -7.68 21.60
CA ALA A 107 12.08 -6.30 21.70
C ALA A 107 12.92 -5.41 22.66
N MET A 108 14.22 -5.55 22.64
CA MET A 108 15.12 -4.81 23.53
C MET A 108 15.74 -3.59 22.83
N PRO A 109 15.70 -2.41 23.47
CA PRO A 109 16.17 -1.16 22.89
C PRO A 109 17.68 -1.15 22.62
N MET A 110 18.09 -0.53 21.54
CA MET A 110 19.47 -0.27 21.14
C MET A 110 19.69 1.23 20.91
N TYR A 111 20.81 1.76 21.37
CA TYR A 111 21.23 3.16 21.17
C TYR A 111 22.69 3.24 20.76
N TYR A 112 22.98 4.04 19.73
CA TYR A 112 24.33 4.51 19.43
C TYR A 112 24.26 5.98 19.01
N LEU A 113 24.21 6.85 20.02
CA LEU A 113 24.04 8.30 19.85
C LEU A 113 25.26 9.04 19.27
N PRO A 114 26.52 8.52 19.30
CA PRO A 114 27.60 9.10 18.49
C PRO A 114 27.25 9.20 17.01
N ASN A 115 26.56 8.21 16.47
CA ASN A 115 26.04 8.22 15.10
C ASN A 115 24.57 8.70 15.02
N GLY A 116 23.97 9.13 16.13
CA GLY A 116 22.58 9.58 16.15
C GLY A 116 21.60 8.52 15.65
N VAL A 117 21.75 7.27 16.07
CA VAL A 117 20.85 6.15 15.66
C VAL A 117 20.37 5.40 16.89
N TYR A 118 19.10 4.97 16.84
CA TYR A 118 18.49 4.15 17.89
C TYR A 118 17.30 3.36 17.34
N GLY A 119 16.89 2.32 18.06
CA GLY A 119 15.70 1.56 17.74
C GLY A 119 15.52 0.33 18.59
N ILE A 120 14.46 -0.41 18.29
CA ILE A 120 14.09 -1.64 18.98
C ILE A 120 13.88 -2.69 17.89
N PRO A 121 14.85 -3.58 17.63
CA PRO A 121 14.65 -4.72 16.74
C PRO A 121 13.71 -5.73 17.37
N ASP A 122 13.05 -6.53 16.55
CA ASP A 122 12.18 -7.58 17.06
C ASP A 122 13.00 -8.61 17.86
N MET A 123 14.15 -9.07 17.32
CA MET A 123 15.04 -9.98 18.05
C MET A 123 16.52 -9.74 17.77
N LEU A 124 17.36 -10.08 18.78
CA LEU A 124 18.80 -10.24 18.67
C LEU A 124 19.12 -11.68 19.05
N GLU A 125 19.83 -12.37 18.20
CA GLU A 125 20.23 -13.77 18.38
C GLU A 125 21.73 -13.87 18.51
N LYS A 126 22.21 -14.57 19.55
CA LYS A 126 23.63 -14.84 19.79
C LYS A 126 24.18 -15.77 18.72
N SER A 127 25.37 -15.48 18.24
CA SER A 127 26.10 -16.28 17.25
C SER A 127 27.55 -16.44 17.68
N ASP A 128 28.04 -17.66 17.65
CA ASP A 128 29.43 -18.00 17.94
C ASP A 128 30.33 -17.92 16.69
N ALA A 129 29.83 -17.32 15.59
CA ALA A 129 30.52 -17.22 14.31
C ALA A 129 31.63 -16.13 14.27
N GLY A 130 31.81 -15.36 15.35
CA GLY A 130 32.80 -14.29 15.41
C GLY A 130 32.83 -13.57 16.74
N ASP A 131 33.89 -12.84 16.98
CA ASP A 131 34.12 -12.09 18.21
C ASP A 131 33.43 -10.73 18.21
N SER A 132 33.20 -10.22 19.41
CA SER A 132 32.71 -8.85 19.63
C SER A 132 33.31 -8.26 20.91
N VAL A 133 32.88 -7.05 21.29
CA VAL A 133 33.25 -6.47 22.60
C VAL A 133 32.70 -7.28 23.78
N PHE A 134 31.82 -8.25 23.54
CA PHE A 134 31.23 -9.11 24.56
C PHE A 134 32.02 -10.41 24.80
N GLY A 135 32.92 -10.80 23.89
CA GLY A 135 33.72 -12.03 23.94
C GLY A 135 33.75 -12.76 22.61
N ASP A 136 33.85 -14.08 22.67
CA ASP A 136 33.97 -15.00 21.52
C ASP A 136 32.59 -15.21 20.81
N TYR A 137 31.74 -14.27 20.87
CA TYR A 137 30.43 -14.27 20.23
C TYR A 137 30.00 -12.86 19.84
N HIS A 138 29.04 -12.77 18.94
CA HIS A 138 28.34 -11.55 18.59
C HIS A 138 26.85 -11.81 18.48
N TYR A 139 26.04 -10.75 18.35
CA TYR A 139 24.61 -10.86 18.09
C TYR A 139 24.34 -10.55 16.63
N THR A 140 23.26 -11.16 16.09
CA THR A 140 22.66 -10.88 14.78
C THR A 140 21.23 -10.40 14.95
N VAL A 141 20.72 -9.66 13.96
CA VAL A 141 19.34 -9.12 13.98
C VAL A 141 18.40 -10.09 13.27
N THR A 142 17.25 -10.33 13.87
CA THR A 142 16.11 -11.00 13.22
C THR A 142 14.86 -10.14 13.38
N GLU A 143 14.27 -9.74 12.25
CA GLU A 143 12.99 -8.99 12.17
C GLU A 143 11.84 -9.93 11.82
N VAL A 144 10.66 -9.67 12.36
CA VAL A 144 9.42 -10.40 12.04
C VAL A 144 8.49 -9.51 11.24
N LYS A 145 8.01 -10.00 10.12
CA LYS A 145 7.09 -9.26 9.25
C LYS A 145 5.88 -10.11 8.90
N VAL A 146 4.68 -9.56 9.09
CA VAL A 146 3.42 -10.23 8.71
C VAL A 146 3.28 -10.40 7.20
N ALA A 147 3.98 -9.58 6.42
CA ALA A 147 3.97 -9.66 4.96
C ALA A 147 4.58 -10.98 4.47
N LYS A 148 3.89 -11.65 3.54
CA LYS A 148 4.36 -12.91 2.93
C LYS A 148 5.60 -12.69 2.07
N ASN A 149 5.65 -11.58 1.33
CA ASN A 149 6.80 -11.18 0.53
C ASN A 149 7.59 -10.08 1.22
N ILE A 150 8.91 -10.26 1.29
CA ILE A 150 9.81 -9.28 1.92
C ILE A 150 9.92 -8.05 1.01
N LYS A 151 9.55 -6.88 1.53
CA LYS A 151 9.61 -5.60 0.83
C LYS A 151 11.01 -4.97 0.99
N LYS A 152 11.41 -4.11 0.03
CA LYS A 152 12.69 -3.39 0.13
C LYS A 152 12.82 -2.56 1.41
N SER A 153 11.72 -1.97 1.88
CA SER A 153 11.69 -1.25 3.15
C SER A 153 11.98 -2.14 4.37
N HIS A 154 11.55 -3.40 4.36
CA HIS A 154 11.88 -4.37 5.43
C HIS A 154 13.37 -4.70 5.45
N LEU A 155 13.97 -4.84 4.26
CA LEU A 155 15.41 -5.09 4.11
C LEU A 155 16.23 -3.90 4.64
N ILE A 156 15.83 -2.67 4.34
CA ILE A 156 16.46 -1.46 4.86
C ILE A 156 16.30 -1.34 6.39
N GLN A 157 15.16 -1.74 6.97
CA GLN A 157 14.99 -1.78 8.41
C GLN A 157 15.93 -2.78 9.07
N GLY A 158 16.00 -4.01 8.55
CA GLY A 158 16.92 -5.04 9.05
C GLY A 158 18.39 -4.60 8.93
N ALA A 159 18.78 -4.03 7.79
CA ALA A 159 20.13 -3.49 7.59
C ALA A 159 20.44 -2.32 8.54
N PHE A 160 19.46 -1.46 8.83
CA PHE A 160 19.63 -0.37 9.81
C PHE A 160 19.89 -0.91 11.23
N TYR A 161 19.11 -1.90 11.66
CA TYR A 161 19.34 -2.52 12.96
C TYR A 161 20.67 -3.26 13.02
N ASN A 162 21.09 -3.92 11.92
CA ASN A 162 22.40 -4.56 11.82
C ASN A 162 23.56 -3.56 11.92
N TYR A 163 23.42 -2.39 11.26
CA TYR A 163 24.36 -1.28 11.39
C TYR A 163 24.43 -0.73 12.84
N LEU A 164 23.27 -0.51 13.46
CA LEU A 164 23.18 -0.05 14.84
C LEU A 164 23.82 -1.04 15.81
N LEU A 165 23.51 -2.33 15.65
CA LEU A 165 24.06 -3.40 16.43
C LEU A 165 25.60 -3.47 16.29
N GLY A 166 26.09 -3.39 15.05
CA GLY A 166 27.52 -3.38 14.76
C GLY A 166 28.27 -2.24 15.46
N ALA A 167 27.66 -1.05 15.52
CA ALA A 167 28.24 0.09 16.22
C ALA A 167 28.32 -0.12 17.75
N ILE A 168 27.37 -0.84 18.33
CA ILE A 168 27.33 -1.17 19.76
C ILE A 168 28.37 -2.25 20.08
N GLN A 169 28.36 -3.36 19.36
CA GLN A 169 29.20 -4.55 19.64
C GLN A 169 30.60 -4.51 19.02
N GLY A 170 30.91 -3.47 18.24
CA GLY A 170 32.24 -3.26 17.66
C GLY A 170 32.56 -4.12 16.42
N THR A 171 31.63 -4.97 16.00
CA THR A 171 31.69 -5.76 14.78
C THR A 171 30.32 -5.80 14.13
N THR A 172 30.24 -5.47 12.85
CA THR A 172 28.96 -5.53 12.09
C THR A 172 28.79 -6.95 11.54
N PRO A 173 27.70 -7.64 11.88
CA PRO A 173 27.45 -8.98 11.32
C PRO A 173 27.33 -8.92 9.79
N ASP A 174 27.84 -9.94 9.12
CA ASP A 174 27.75 -10.04 7.65
C ASP A 174 26.32 -10.26 7.18
N THR A 175 25.46 -10.79 8.06
CA THR A 175 24.07 -11.13 7.74
C THR A 175 23.09 -10.64 8.80
N PHE A 176 21.86 -10.42 8.37
CA PHE A 176 20.68 -10.26 9.20
C PHE A 176 19.54 -11.12 8.67
N PHE A 177 18.49 -11.32 9.45
CA PHE A 177 17.40 -12.23 9.12
C PHE A 177 16.05 -11.54 9.14
N ILE A 178 15.13 -12.03 8.29
CA ILE A 178 13.72 -11.63 8.32
C ILE A 178 12.85 -12.88 8.31
N ILE A 179 11.94 -12.99 9.27
CA ILE A 179 10.87 -13.99 9.29
C ILE A 179 9.65 -13.38 8.63
N ASN A 180 9.21 -13.96 7.51
CA ASN A 180 8.07 -13.49 6.75
C ASN A 180 6.73 -14.01 7.31
N GLY A 181 5.60 -13.59 6.69
CA GLY A 181 4.27 -13.99 7.07
C GLY A 181 3.96 -15.49 6.93
N ASN A 182 4.79 -16.25 6.22
CA ASN A 182 4.72 -17.71 6.15
C ASN A 182 5.54 -18.38 7.28
N GLY A 183 6.22 -17.62 8.13
CA GLY A 183 7.10 -18.12 9.16
C GLY A 183 8.47 -18.58 8.64
N GLU A 184 8.84 -18.24 7.41
CA GLU A 184 10.15 -18.60 6.83
C GLU A 184 11.20 -17.58 7.26
N LYS A 185 12.32 -18.06 7.83
CA LYS A 185 13.47 -17.23 8.20
C LYS A 185 14.41 -17.12 7.01
N ASN A 186 14.52 -15.91 6.48
CA ASN A 186 15.32 -15.59 5.31
C ASN A 186 16.59 -14.84 5.73
N GLU A 187 17.73 -15.29 5.23
CA GLU A 187 19.04 -14.69 5.46
C GLU A 187 19.34 -13.64 4.39
N HIS A 188 19.90 -12.50 4.80
CA HIS A 188 20.24 -11.39 3.92
C HIS A 188 21.67 -10.92 4.19
N ASN A 189 22.48 -10.76 3.13
CA ASN A 189 23.84 -10.24 3.21
C ASN A 189 23.79 -8.71 3.42
N TYR A 190 24.36 -8.23 4.51
CA TYR A 190 24.36 -6.81 4.88
C TYR A 190 25.04 -5.92 3.83
N LEU A 191 26.17 -6.38 3.26
CA LEU A 191 26.95 -5.59 2.29
C LEU A 191 26.16 -5.23 1.02
N GLU A 192 25.13 -6.00 0.68
CA GLU A 192 24.26 -5.69 -0.46
C GLU A 192 23.39 -4.44 -0.20
N TYR A 193 23.06 -4.16 1.06
CA TYR A 193 22.16 -3.08 1.47
C TYR A 193 22.88 -1.87 2.04
N GLU A 194 24.11 -2.03 2.54
CA GLU A 194 24.89 -0.98 3.19
C GLU A 194 25.01 0.31 2.36
N PRO A 195 25.35 0.28 1.05
CA PRO A 195 25.47 1.50 0.26
C PRO A 195 24.14 2.28 0.19
N THR A 196 23.04 1.57 -0.03
CA THR A 196 21.69 2.18 -0.05
C THR A 196 21.31 2.70 1.33
N LEU A 197 21.60 1.97 2.39
CA LEU A 197 21.34 2.39 3.77
C LEU A 197 22.08 3.68 4.10
N MET A 198 23.36 3.78 3.76
CA MET A 198 24.16 4.98 4.04
C MET A 198 23.65 6.20 3.26
N GLU A 199 23.25 6.02 2.02
CA GLU A 199 22.59 7.06 1.23
C GLU A 199 21.29 7.54 1.89
N LEU A 200 20.42 6.60 2.31
CA LEU A 200 19.14 6.93 2.95
C LEU A 200 19.34 7.60 4.32
N ILE A 201 20.35 7.21 5.11
CA ILE A 201 20.73 7.89 6.34
C ILE A 201 21.16 9.34 6.05
N GLY A 202 21.97 9.54 5.00
CA GLY A 202 22.36 10.87 4.54
C GLY A 202 21.15 11.73 4.16
N ASN A 203 20.27 11.20 3.33
CA ASN A 203 19.05 11.87 2.88
C ASN A 203 18.12 12.21 4.05
N ALA A 204 17.89 11.25 4.98
CA ALA A 204 17.08 11.51 6.16
C ALA A 204 17.63 12.66 7.00
N ARG A 205 18.94 12.71 7.21
CA ARG A 205 19.61 13.81 7.93
C ARG A 205 19.48 15.16 7.23
N ALA A 206 19.67 15.16 5.91
CA ALA A 206 19.54 16.38 5.10
C ALA A 206 18.11 16.96 5.22
N ILE A 207 17.10 16.10 5.10
CA ILE A 207 15.69 16.49 5.27
C ILE A 207 15.43 17.02 6.67
N LEU A 208 15.87 16.30 7.72
CA LEU A 208 15.68 16.72 9.10
C LEU A 208 16.47 18.02 9.44
N ASN A 209 17.50 18.34 8.69
CA ASN A 209 18.22 19.62 8.78
C ASN A 209 17.62 20.73 7.90
N GLY A 210 16.48 20.50 7.28
CA GLY A 210 15.73 21.53 6.55
C GLY A 210 15.94 21.53 5.04
N GLU A 211 16.54 20.46 4.46
CA GLU A 211 16.57 20.32 3.00
C GLU A 211 15.14 20.24 2.46
N HIS A 212 14.89 20.99 1.40
CA HIS A 212 13.57 21.07 0.78
C HIS A 212 13.22 19.77 0.04
N VAL A 213 12.07 19.23 0.38
CA VAL A 213 11.48 18.08 -0.33
C VAL A 213 10.15 18.51 -0.92
N SER A 214 9.95 18.26 -2.21
CA SER A 214 8.67 18.56 -2.87
C SER A 214 7.64 17.46 -2.60
N PRO A 215 6.38 17.83 -2.30
CA PRO A 215 5.31 16.88 -2.15
C PRO A 215 5.04 16.19 -3.51
N THR A 216 4.76 14.89 -3.46
CA THR A 216 4.43 14.08 -4.64
C THR A 216 3.12 13.36 -4.37
N TYR A 217 2.16 13.47 -5.28
CA TYR A 217 0.86 12.83 -5.13
C TYR A 217 1.00 11.30 -5.01
N ASN A 218 0.25 10.72 -4.08
CA ASN A 218 0.21 9.29 -3.78
C ASN A 218 1.58 8.66 -3.45
N SER A 219 2.55 9.44 -2.98
CA SER A 219 3.88 8.96 -2.56
C SER A 219 3.95 8.64 -1.07
N CYS A 220 3.22 9.38 -0.25
CA CYS A 220 3.20 9.17 1.20
C CYS A 220 2.21 8.07 1.58
N LYS A 221 2.55 7.38 2.67
CA LYS A 221 1.69 6.40 3.33
C LYS A 221 1.14 6.99 4.62
N PHE A 222 0.25 6.26 5.28
CA PHE A 222 -0.18 6.60 6.64
C PHE A 222 1.05 6.90 7.55
N PRO A 223 0.99 7.93 8.38
CA PRO A 223 -0.13 8.82 8.68
C PRO A 223 -0.11 10.17 7.92
N TRP A 224 0.64 10.32 6.83
CA TRP A 224 0.82 11.58 6.12
C TRP A 224 0.23 11.61 4.71
N LYS A 225 -0.54 10.57 4.35
CA LYS A 225 -1.04 10.40 2.97
C LYS A 225 -1.90 11.58 2.53
N SER A 226 -2.93 11.93 3.29
CA SER A 226 -3.87 13.00 2.91
C SER A 226 -3.20 14.36 2.88
N TYR A 227 -2.31 14.65 3.83
CA TYR A 227 -1.56 15.90 3.84
C TYR A 227 -0.63 16.04 2.64
N CYS A 228 0.14 14.98 2.33
CA CYS A 228 1.05 14.98 1.18
C CYS A 228 0.29 15.15 -0.13
N ASP A 229 -0.83 14.43 -0.30
CA ASP A 229 -1.68 14.53 -1.49
C ASP A 229 -2.27 15.93 -1.64
N LYS A 230 -2.78 16.54 -0.54
CA LYS A 230 -3.24 17.93 -0.50
C LYS A 230 -2.16 18.90 -0.94
N LYS A 231 -0.92 18.75 -0.42
CA LYS A 231 0.20 19.63 -0.79
C LYS A 231 0.66 19.45 -2.23
N ALA A 232 0.66 18.24 -2.77
CA ALA A 232 0.95 18.01 -4.18
C ALA A 232 -0.12 18.66 -5.10
N ILE A 233 -1.39 18.60 -4.70
CA ILE A 233 -2.50 19.26 -5.41
C ILE A 233 -2.35 20.80 -5.34
N GLU A 234 -2.08 21.37 -4.17
CA GLU A 234 -1.86 22.80 -3.98
C GLU A 234 -0.68 23.31 -4.82
N ALA A 235 0.40 22.52 -4.91
CA ALA A 235 1.57 22.81 -5.75
C ALA A 235 1.31 22.59 -7.25
N SER A 236 0.18 22.01 -7.63
CA SER A 236 -0.07 21.56 -9.01
C SER A 236 1.07 20.71 -9.58
N ASP A 237 1.64 19.82 -8.74
CA ASP A 237 2.83 19.02 -9.08
C ASP A 237 2.59 18.12 -10.30
N ILE A 238 3.62 17.88 -11.10
CA ILE A 238 3.49 17.01 -12.30
C ILE A 238 3.05 15.58 -11.98
N SER A 239 3.20 15.09 -10.74
CA SER A 239 2.71 13.78 -10.34
C SER A 239 1.18 13.62 -10.38
N LEU A 240 0.44 14.71 -10.55
CA LEU A 240 -1.01 14.69 -10.77
C LEU A 240 -1.39 14.23 -12.19
N VAL A 241 -0.44 14.23 -13.13
CA VAL A 241 -0.66 13.78 -14.50
C VAL A 241 -0.85 12.27 -14.55
N ASP A 242 -1.93 11.81 -15.19
CA ASP A 242 -2.28 10.38 -15.21
C ASP A 242 -1.15 9.54 -15.80
N LYS A 243 -0.84 8.42 -15.12
CA LYS A 243 0.21 7.45 -15.51
C LYS A 243 1.63 8.00 -15.62
N LEU A 244 1.91 9.18 -15.11
CA LEU A 244 3.27 9.69 -15.01
C LEU A 244 4.02 8.97 -13.89
N GLY A 245 4.73 7.89 -14.25
CA GLY A 245 5.48 7.07 -13.31
C GLY A 245 6.69 7.78 -12.69
N ALA A 246 7.15 7.31 -11.54
CA ALA A 246 8.23 7.93 -10.76
C ALA A 246 9.52 8.16 -11.56
N ARG A 247 9.93 7.21 -12.44
CA ARG A 247 11.13 7.32 -13.28
C ARG A 247 11.00 8.47 -14.29
N ALA A 248 9.88 8.54 -15.01
CA ALA A 248 9.64 9.62 -15.97
C ALA A 248 9.51 10.96 -15.25
N LYS A 249 8.82 10.98 -14.10
CA LYS A 249 8.73 12.18 -13.26
C LYS A 249 10.11 12.71 -12.89
N SER A 250 11.02 11.87 -12.36
CA SER A 250 12.35 12.32 -11.90
C SER A 250 13.15 12.98 -13.02
N GLN A 251 13.08 12.44 -14.25
CA GLN A 251 13.77 12.99 -15.42
C GLN A 251 13.11 14.28 -15.94
N LEU A 252 11.77 14.34 -15.96
CA LEU A 252 11.03 15.51 -16.38
C LEU A 252 11.13 16.66 -15.38
N TYR A 253 11.32 16.34 -14.10
CA TYR A 253 11.24 17.30 -13.00
C TYR A 253 12.30 18.41 -13.07
N GLU A 254 13.37 18.26 -13.86
CA GLU A 254 14.34 19.34 -14.11
C GLU A 254 13.72 20.51 -14.86
N ASN A 255 12.88 20.23 -15.86
CA ASN A 255 12.32 21.21 -16.78
C ASN A 255 10.82 21.48 -16.59
N TYR A 256 10.10 20.55 -15.97
CA TYR A 256 8.65 20.59 -15.78
C TYR A 256 8.32 20.32 -14.31
N LYS A 257 7.77 21.32 -13.62
CA LYS A 257 7.43 21.24 -12.18
C LYS A 257 5.94 21.05 -11.95
N THR A 258 5.11 21.62 -12.85
CA THR A 258 3.67 21.72 -12.67
C THR A 258 2.89 21.05 -13.80
N VAL A 259 1.63 20.74 -13.52
CA VAL A 259 0.66 20.28 -14.53
C VAL A 259 0.58 21.26 -15.69
N GLU A 260 0.65 22.57 -15.42
CA GLU A 260 0.62 23.60 -16.46
C GLU A 260 1.82 23.49 -17.41
N ASP A 261 3.02 23.20 -16.86
CA ASP A 261 4.23 23.02 -17.68
C ASP A 261 4.05 21.84 -18.65
N ILE A 262 3.58 20.70 -18.17
CA ILE A 262 3.32 19.53 -19.02
C ILE A 262 2.21 19.82 -20.05
N SER A 263 1.20 20.62 -19.68
CA SER A 263 0.11 20.97 -20.59
C SER A 263 0.58 21.77 -21.82
N LYS A 264 1.70 22.48 -21.69
CA LYS A 264 2.34 23.31 -22.73
C LYS A 264 3.54 22.63 -23.38
N ALA A 265 3.95 21.45 -22.90
CA ALA A 265 5.13 20.74 -23.38
C ALA A 265 4.98 20.31 -24.85
N LYS A 266 6.09 20.20 -25.54
CA LYS A 266 6.15 19.62 -26.90
C LYS A 266 6.35 18.10 -26.78
N ILE A 267 5.75 17.37 -27.72
CA ILE A 267 5.88 15.90 -27.74
C ILE A 267 7.35 15.48 -27.79
N LEU A 268 8.18 16.18 -28.60
CA LEU A 268 9.60 15.88 -28.75
C LEU A 268 10.39 16.04 -27.45
N ASP A 269 10.03 17.03 -26.63
CA ASP A 269 10.70 17.24 -25.33
C ASP A 269 10.38 16.10 -24.33
N LEU A 270 9.12 15.66 -24.32
CA LEU A 270 8.70 14.54 -23.45
C LEU A 270 9.25 13.19 -23.92
N THR A 271 9.39 12.99 -25.23
CA THR A 271 9.94 11.74 -25.81
C THR A 271 11.45 11.63 -25.70
N SER A 272 12.15 12.70 -25.29
CA SER A 272 13.57 12.63 -24.94
C SER A 272 13.83 11.88 -23.63
N VAL A 273 12.79 11.68 -22.83
CA VAL A 273 12.83 10.94 -21.57
C VAL A 273 12.75 9.44 -21.83
N ASP A 274 13.65 8.69 -21.22
CA ASP A 274 13.71 7.24 -21.39
C ASP A 274 12.39 6.56 -20.98
N GLY A 275 11.86 5.70 -21.86
CA GLY A 275 10.60 4.98 -21.67
C GLY A 275 9.33 5.79 -22.04
N VAL A 276 9.46 7.03 -22.52
CA VAL A 276 8.32 7.86 -22.97
C VAL A 276 8.24 7.87 -24.49
N GLY A 277 7.32 7.08 -25.05
CA GLY A 277 7.02 7.10 -26.49
C GLY A 277 5.98 8.17 -26.85
N ASN A 278 5.79 8.43 -28.17
CA ASN A 278 4.86 9.44 -28.69
C ASN A 278 3.45 9.33 -28.09
N LYS A 279 2.89 8.11 -28.02
CA LYS A 279 1.56 7.88 -27.45
C LYS A 279 1.48 8.26 -25.97
N THR A 280 2.50 7.91 -25.19
CA THR A 280 2.60 8.26 -23.78
C THR A 280 2.73 9.77 -23.58
N ALA A 281 3.57 10.44 -24.38
CA ALA A 281 3.73 11.90 -24.35
C ALA A 281 2.41 12.63 -24.65
N ILE A 282 1.67 12.18 -25.66
CA ILE A 282 0.35 12.73 -26.00
C ILE A 282 -0.63 12.53 -24.83
N ASN A 283 -0.63 11.37 -24.20
CA ASN A 283 -1.49 11.10 -23.06
C ASN A 283 -1.15 12.02 -21.87
N TYR A 284 0.13 12.22 -21.56
CA TYR A 284 0.56 13.17 -20.51
C TYR A 284 0.07 14.59 -20.80
N ILE A 285 0.26 15.07 -22.04
CA ILE A 285 -0.18 16.41 -22.43
C ILE A 285 -1.71 16.54 -22.34
N ASN A 286 -2.47 15.55 -22.81
CA ASN A 286 -3.92 15.59 -22.76
C ASN A 286 -4.45 15.52 -21.30
N SER A 287 -3.88 14.66 -20.48
CA SER A 287 -4.19 14.61 -19.05
C SER A 287 -3.91 15.96 -18.37
N ALA A 288 -2.71 16.50 -18.58
CA ALA A 288 -2.32 17.79 -18.00
C ALA A 288 -3.23 18.95 -18.49
N LYS A 289 -3.58 18.99 -19.78
CA LYS A 289 -4.52 19.97 -20.31
C LYS A 289 -5.92 19.84 -19.69
N ALA A 290 -6.42 18.61 -19.55
CA ALA A 290 -7.72 18.38 -18.94
C ALA A 290 -7.74 18.84 -17.47
N ILE A 291 -6.72 18.46 -16.67
CA ILE A 291 -6.59 18.88 -15.26
C ILE A 291 -6.46 20.41 -15.17
N HIS A 292 -5.61 21.03 -15.98
CA HIS A 292 -5.37 22.48 -15.96
C HIS A 292 -6.62 23.28 -16.35
N SER A 293 -7.34 22.85 -17.40
CA SER A 293 -8.56 23.51 -17.87
C SER A 293 -9.80 23.14 -17.06
N LYS A 294 -9.73 22.15 -16.17
CA LYS A 294 -10.84 21.57 -15.41
C LYS A 294 -11.99 21.06 -16.32
N THR A 295 -11.64 20.65 -17.54
CA THR A 295 -12.60 20.21 -18.56
C THR A 295 -12.07 18.95 -19.24
N HIS A 296 -12.92 17.97 -19.49
CA HIS A 296 -12.54 16.77 -20.23
C HIS A 296 -12.16 17.08 -21.69
N ILE A 297 -11.27 16.27 -22.24
CA ILE A 297 -10.83 16.36 -23.62
C ILE A 297 -11.15 15.05 -24.32
N ILE A 298 -11.93 15.10 -25.39
CA ILE A 298 -12.21 13.94 -26.22
C ILE A 298 -10.96 13.64 -27.05
N ILE A 299 -10.40 12.45 -26.84
CA ILE A 299 -9.19 11.96 -27.55
C ILE A 299 -9.59 11.22 -28.82
N ASP A 300 -10.51 10.28 -28.72
CA ASP A 300 -10.92 9.39 -29.81
C ASP A 300 -12.34 8.87 -29.58
N LYS A 301 -13.30 9.40 -30.35
CA LYS A 301 -14.70 8.97 -30.27
C LYS A 301 -14.94 7.55 -30.80
N ASP A 302 -14.11 7.09 -31.74
CA ASP A 302 -14.26 5.79 -32.37
C ASP A 302 -13.90 4.64 -31.44
N LYS A 303 -13.31 4.95 -30.28
CA LYS A 303 -13.06 3.98 -29.20
C LYS A 303 -14.28 3.74 -28.31
N ILE A 304 -15.31 4.58 -28.43
CA ILE A 304 -16.55 4.40 -27.68
C ILE A 304 -17.46 3.48 -28.52
N ASP A 305 -17.37 2.20 -28.24
CA ASP A 305 -18.18 1.18 -28.91
C ASP A 305 -18.83 0.28 -27.86
N PHE A 306 -20.16 0.28 -27.81
CA PHE A 306 -20.97 -0.54 -26.92
C PHE A 306 -21.95 -1.37 -27.71
N PRO A 307 -21.97 -2.70 -27.51
CA PRO A 307 -22.92 -3.57 -28.16
C PRO A 307 -24.35 -3.24 -27.73
N GLN A 308 -25.27 -3.30 -28.67
CA GLN A 308 -26.70 -3.20 -28.36
C GLN A 308 -27.19 -4.56 -27.87
N ARG A 309 -27.64 -4.64 -26.62
CA ARG A 309 -28.18 -5.82 -25.97
C ARG A 309 -29.47 -5.51 -25.25
N ASN A 310 -30.34 -6.50 -25.10
CA ASN A 310 -31.58 -6.34 -24.37
C ASN A 310 -31.35 -6.19 -22.86
N VAL A 311 -30.31 -6.85 -22.34
CA VAL A 311 -29.95 -6.84 -20.93
C VAL A 311 -28.55 -6.27 -20.76
N GLU A 312 -28.42 -5.24 -19.95
CA GLU A 312 -27.13 -4.70 -19.53
C GLU A 312 -26.93 -5.00 -18.02
N ILE A 313 -25.81 -5.60 -17.71
CA ILE A 313 -25.42 -5.97 -16.34
C ILE A 313 -24.20 -5.14 -15.97
N PHE A 314 -24.27 -4.39 -14.87
CA PHE A 314 -23.14 -3.64 -14.32
C PHE A 314 -22.65 -4.39 -13.08
N LEU A 315 -21.44 -4.91 -13.18
CA LEU A 315 -20.83 -5.82 -12.22
C LEU A 315 -19.79 -5.08 -11.39
N ASP A 316 -19.85 -5.29 -10.08
CA ASP A 316 -18.81 -4.90 -9.14
C ASP A 316 -18.55 -6.02 -8.12
N LEU A 317 -17.32 -6.10 -7.60
CA LEU A 317 -16.85 -7.19 -6.76
C LEU A 317 -16.18 -6.64 -5.50
N GLU A 318 -16.61 -7.13 -4.33
CA GLU A 318 -15.93 -6.84 -3.06
C GLU A 318 -15.10 -8.04 -2.60
N GLY A 319 -13.85 -7.79 -2.28
CA GLY A 319 -12.93 -8.85 -1.86
C GLY A 319 -11.67 -8.30 -1.20
N ILE A 320 -10.82 -9.21 -0.75
CA ILE A 320 -9.52 -8.87 -0.18
C ILE A 320 -8.55 -8.59 -1.32
N ASP A 321 -8.10 -7.34 -1.45
CA ASP A 321 -7.15 -6.96 -2.48
C ASP A 321 -5.75 -7.60 -2.27
N PRO A 322 -4.91 -7.68 -3.33
CA PRO A 322 -3.59 -8.31 -3.23
C PRO A 322 -2.68 -7.66 -2.17
N THR A 323 -2.83 -6.36 -1.91
CA THR A 323 -2.02 -5.67 -0.90
C THR A 323 -2.39 -6.18 0.50
N SER A 324 -3.67 -6.30 0.79
CA SER A 324 -4.16 -6.85 2.05
C SER A 324 -3.78 -8.32 2.23
N VAL A 325 -3.78 -9.12 1.16
CA VAL A 325 -3.29 -10.51 1.20
C VAL A 325 -1.80 -10.57 1.55
N GLU A 326 -0.99 -9.66 1.00
CA GLU A 326 0.43 -9.54 1.38
C GLU A 326 0.62 -9.12 2.84
N GLU A 327 -0.32 -8.36 3.39
CA GLU A 327 -0.34 -7.97 4.82
C GLU A 327 -0.96 -9.07 5.73
N GLY A 328 -1.09 -10.31 5.24
CA GLY A 328 -1.49 -11.47 6.04
C GLY A 328 -2.99 -11.72 6.12
N PHE A 329 -3.81 -11.09 5.28
CA PHE A 329 -5.23 -11.47 5.16
C PHE A 329 -5.40 -12.72 4.30
N GLU A 330 -6.43 -13.49 4.58
CA GLU A 330 -6.84 -14.59 3.72
C GLU A 330 -7.51 -14.04 2.46
N GLN A 331 -7.14 -14.60 1.30
CA GLN A 331 -7.75 -14.22 0.03
C GLN A 331 -9.19 -14.71 -0.02
N ILE A 332 -10.13 -13.79 -0.14
CA ILE A 332 -11.54 -14.07 -0.38
C ILE A 332 -12.18 -12.95 -1.18
N ASP A 333 -13.06 -13.30 -2.10
CA ASP A 333 -14.05 -12.40 -2.69
C ASP A 333 -15.39 -12.69 -1.98
N TYR A 334 -15.96 -11.71 -1.27
CA TYR A 334 -17.08 -11.95 -0.37
C TYR A 334 -18.42 -11.38 -0.88
N MET A 335 -18.41 -10.64 -1.98
CA MET A 335 -19.64 -10.12 -2.61
C MET A 335 -19.47 -9.93 -4.11
N ILE A 336 -20.44 -10.41 -4.87
CA ILE A 336 -20.62 -10.12 -6.29
C ILE A 336 -21.91 -9.32 -6.41
N GLY A 337 -21.81 -8.04 -6.73
CA GLY A 337 -22.96 -7.19 -6.96
C GLY A 337 -23.23 -6.99 -8.44
N ILE A 338 -24.51 -6.97 -8.81
CA ILE A 338 -24.95 -6.69 -10.16
C ILE A 338 -26.14 -5.73 -10.17
N LEU A 339 -26.02 -4.69 -10.99
CA LEU A 339 -27.17 -3.88 -11.39
C LEU A 339 -27.61 -4.31 -12.77
N VAL A 340 -28.79 -4.91 -12.87
CA VAL A 340 -29.36 -5.39 -14.14
C VAL A 340 -30.31 -4.34 -14.69
N ARG A 341 -30.08 -3.89 -15.93
CA ARG A 341 -30.97 -2.97 -16.65
C ARG A 341 -31.60 -3.72 -17.84
N GLU A 342 -32.92 -3.83 -17.80
CA GLU A 342 -33.73 -4.40 -18.87
C GLU A 342 -34.94 -3.50 -19.11
N ASN A 343 -35.22 -3.13 -20.36
CA ASN A 343 -36.37 -2.27 -20.73
C ASN A 343 -36.44 -0.98 -19.88
N SER A 344 -35.29 -0.36 -19.58
CA SER A 344 -35.16 0.83 -18.71
C SER A 344 -35.55 0.62 -17.23
N VAL A 345 -35.76 -0.60 -16.80
CA VAL A 345 -35.96 -0.97 -15.39
C VAL A 345 -34.63 -1.48 -14.83
N GLU A 346 -34.22 -0.90 -13.72
CA GLU A 346 -33.00 -1.29 -13.04
C GLU A 346 -33.32 -2.07 -11.76
N ARG A 347 -32.58 -3.14 -11.49
CA ARG A 347 -32.69 -3.95 -10.28
C ARG A 347 -31.29 -4.37 -9.82
N TYR A 348 -30.98 -4.10 -8.57
CA TYR A 348 -29.74 -4.56 -7.97
C TYR A 348 -29.92 -5.90 -7.25
N THR A 349 -28.90 -6.75 -7.33
CA THR A 349 -28.81 -8.02 -6.61
C THR A 349 -27.37 -8.22 -6.14
N ALA A 350 -27.20 -8.61 -4.88
CA ALA A 350 -25.91 -9.02 -4.33
C ALA A 350 -25.91 -10.53 -4.02
N PHE A 351 -24.89 -11.21 -4.50
CA PHE A 351 -24.51 -12.55 -4.07
C PHE A 351 -23.43 -12.41 -3.02
N THR A 352 -23.56 -13.05 -1.87
CA THR A 352 -22.67 -12.79 -0.73
C THR A 352 -22.17 -14.07 -0.09
N ALA A 353 -20.88 -14.11 0.22
CA ALA A 353 -20.29 -15.14 1.06
C ALA A 353 -20.44 -14.76 2.54
N LYS A 354 -21.14 -15.56 3.31
CA LYS A 354 -21.37 -15.34 4.76
C LYS A 354 -20.07 -15.40 5.57
N ASP A 355 -19.13 -16.19 5.10
CA ASP A 355 -17.77 -16.35 5.61
C ASP A 355 -16.88 -16.92 4.49
N THR A 356 -15.59 -17.15 4.78
CA THR A 356 -14.61 -17.63 3.81
C THR A 356 -14.94 -18.99 3.16
N SER A 357 -15.75 -19.81 3.83
CA SER A 357 -16.16 -21.13 3.32
C SER A 357 -17.30 -21.09 2.28
N HIS A 358 -18.03 -19.95 2.20
CA HIS A 358 -19.19 -19.76 1.31
C HIS A 358 -18.86 -19.06 -0.03
N GLU A 359 -17.60 -18.74 -0.29
CA GLU A 359 -17.19 -18.10 -1.56
C GLU A 359 -17.60 -18.91 -2.80
N LYS A 360 -17.47 -20.25 -2.73
CA LYS A 360 -17.89 -21.15 -3.82
C LYS A 360 -19.39 -21.09 -4.08
N GLU A 361 -20.19 -21.11 -3.03
CA GLU A 361 -21.67 -21.04 -3.12
C GLU A 361 -22.10 -19.73 -3.78
N MET A 362 -21.55 -18.61 -3.32
CA MET A 362 -21.77 -17.28 -3.90
C MET A 362 -21.45 -17.25 -5.40
N LEU A 363 -20.28 -17.77 -5.80
CA LEU A 363 -19.89 -17.84 -7.20
C LEU A 363 -20.90 -18.66 -8.03
N LEU A 364 -21.28 -19.84 -7.54
CA LEU A 364 -22.19 -20.73 -8.27
C LEU A 364 -23.60 -20.13 -8.41
N GLU A 365 -24.10 -19.44 -7.38
CA GLU A 365 -25.38 -18.72 -7.46
C GLU A 365 -25.36 -17.64 -8.54
N PHE A 366 -24.27 -16.87 -8.61
CA PHE A 366 -24.08 -15.87 -9.66
C PHE A 366 -24.01 -16.50 -11.06
N LEU A 367 -23.25 -17.58 -11.24
CA LEU A 367 -23.14 -18.26 -12.53
C LEU A 367 -24.49 -18.87 -12.98
N GLU A 368 -25.28 -19.41 -12.04
CA GLU A 368 -26.63 -19.89 -12.32
C GLU A 368 -27.58 -18.73 -12.70
N PHE A 369 -27.38 -17.54 -12.16
CA PHE A 369 -28.08 -16.35 -12.63
C PHE A 369 -27.72 -16.04 -14.10
N LEU A 370 -26.42 -16.05 -14.46
CA LEU A 370 -25.98 -15.78 -15.83
C LEU A 370 -26.52 -16.81 -16.85
N LYS A 371 -26.61 -18.07 -16.49
CA LYS A 371 -27.20 -19.13 -17.35
C LYS A 371 -28.64 -18.86 -17.78
N ARG A 372 -29.37 -18.06 -17.03
CA ARG A 372 -30.76 -17.68 -17.28
C ARG A 372 -30.91 -16.43 -18.14
N GLN A 373 -29.80 -15.73 -18.42
CA GLN A 373 -29.84 -14.51 -19.21
C GLN A 373 -29.69 -14.84 -20.71
N GLU A 374 -30.46 -14.12 -21.51
CA GLU A 374 -30.35 -14.13 -22.97
C GLU A 374 -29.99 -12.73 -23.45
N ASP A 375 -29.19 -12.63 -24.54
CA ASP A 375 -28.82 -11.40 -25.22
C ASP A 375 -28.36 -10.27 -24.22
N TYR A 376 -27.31 -10.53 -23.49
CA TYR A 376 -26.79 -9.64 -22.47
C TYR A 376 -25.34 -9.20 -22.71
N VAL A 377 -24.94 -8.13 -22.05
CA VAL A 377 -23.58 -7.63 -21.92
C VAL A 377 -23.29 -7.32 -20.47
N ILE A 378 -22.04 -7.52 -20.03
CA ILE A 378 -21.59 -7.24 -18.67
C ILE A 378 -20.54 -6.13 -18.70
N TYR A 379 -20.83 -5.03 -18.04
CA TYR A 379 -19.94 -3.90 -17.88
C TYR A 379 -19.30 -3.94 -16.50
N HIS A 380 -17.99 -3.75 -16.43
CA HIS A 380 -17.23 -3.64 -15.19
C HIS A 380 -16.24 -2.46 -15.28
N TYR A 381 -15.63 -2.09 -14.15
CA TYR A 381 -14.73 -0.96 -14.12
C TYR A 381 -13.32 -1.38 -13.74
N HIS A 382 -12.37 -1.30 -14.70
CA HIS A 382 -10.98 -1.71 -14.55
C HIS A 382 -10.80 -3.25 -14.59
N HIS A 383 -9.60 -3.76 -14.24
CA HIS A 383 -9.26 -5.18 -14.42
C HIS A 383 -9.56 -6.07 -13.21
N TYR A 384 -9.96 -5.48 -12.07
CA TYR A 384 -10.10 -6.19 -10.80
C TYR A 384 -11.13 -7.33 -10.93
N GLU A 385 -12.33 -7.03 -11.34
CA GLU A 385 -13.44 -7.99 -11.44
C GLU A 385 -13.08 -9.16 -12.37
N LYS A 386 -12.56 -8.86 -13.56
CA LYS A 386 -12.13 -9.90 -14.49
C LYS A 386 -11.07 -10.80 -13.91
N THR A 387 -10.07 -10.22 -13.23
CA THR A 387 -8.96 -10.97 -12.66
C THR A 387 -9.42 -11.87 -11.51
N HIS A 388 -10.21 -11.33 -10.59
CA HIS A 388 -10.71 -12.07 -9.43
C HIS A 388 -11.70 -13.15 -9.81
N MET A 389 -12.67 -12.83 -10.67
CA MET A 389 -13.61 -13.82 -11.21
C MET A 389 -12.90 -14.99 -11.92
N THR A 390 -11.88 -14.67 -12.74
CA THR A 390 -11.09 -15.71 -13.42
C THR A 390 -10.36 -16.62 -12.41
N LYS A 391 -9.74 -16.03 -11.37
CA LYS A 391 -9.07 -16.80 -10.32
C LYS A 391 -10.05 -17.66 -9.53
N MET A 392 -11.19 -17.11 -9.17
CA MET A 392 -12.24 -17.80 -8.41
C MET A 392 -12.84 -18.96 -9.22
N MET A 393 -13.18 -18.75 -10.48
CA MET A 393 -13.66 -19.81 -11.37
C MET A 393 -12.64 -20.94 -11.54
N LYS A 394 -11.34 -20.61 -11.66
CA LYS A 394 -10.26 -21.60 -11.69
C LYS A 394 -10.11 -22.34 -10.36
N LYS A 395 -10.16 -21.64 -9.22
CA LYS A 395 -10.09 -22.21 -7.86
C LYS A 395 -11.15 -23.28 -7.62
N TYR A 396 -12.35 -23.07 -8.17
CA TYR A 396 -13.51 -23.95 -8.00
C TYR A 396 -13.81 -24.83 -9.20
N GLU A 397 -12.87 -24.95 -10.15
CA GLU A 397 -12.90 -25.86 -11.29
C GLU A 397 -14.20 -25.71 -12.14
N VAL A 398 -14.61 -24.46 -12.36
CA VAL A 398 -15.76 -24.15 -13.23
C VAL A 398 -15.40 -24.53 -14.67
N ASP A 399 -16.30 -25.20 -15.38
CA ASP A 399 -16.09 -25.61 -16.79
C ASP A 399 -16.01 -24.40 -17.75
N ASP A 400 -15.29 -24.54 -18.85
CA ASP A 400 -15.01 -23.49 -19.81
C ASP A 400 -16.30 -22.88 -20.41
N ALA A 401 -17.32 -23.69 -20.67
CA ALA A 401 -18.58 -23.19 -21.22
C ALA A 401 -19.28 -22.24 -20.26
N THR A 402 -19.26 -22.57 -18.97
CA THR A 402 -19.79 -21.70 -17.90
C THR A 402 -18.91 -20.46 -17.68
N GLN A 403 -17.57 -20.59 -17.74
CA GLN A 403 -16.67 -19.41 -17.66
C GLN A 403 -16.93 -18.43 -18.81
N ASN A 404 -17.19 -18.92 -20.02
CA ASN A 404 -17.42 -18.09 -21.20
C ASN A 404 -18.72 -17.28 -21.11
N LEU A 405 -19.73 -17.71 -20.34
CA LEU A 405 -20.91 -16.87 -20.07
C LEU A 405 -20.52 -15.51 -19.49
N LEU A 406 -19.50 -15.46 -18.66
CA LEU A 406 -18.97 -14.22 -18.12
C LEU A 406 -17.95 -13.59 -19.08
N LEU A 407 -16.90 -14.32 -19.42
CA LEU A 407 -15.69 -13.75 -20.04
C LEU A 407 -15.91 -13.20 -21.45
N ASP A 408 -16.79 -13.82 -22.25
CA ASP A 408 -17.10 -13.38 -23.62
C ASP A 408 -18.02 -12.15 -23.65
N ASN A 409 -18.70 -11.86 -22.56
CA ASN A 409 -19.65 -10.75 -22.45
C ASN A 409 -19.12 -9.55 -21.63
N LEU A 410 -17.87 -9.62 -21.11
CA LEU A 410 -17.27 -8.57 -20.28
C LEU A 410 -16.72 -7.40 -21.10
N ILE A 411 -17.10 -6.19 -20.73
CA ILE A 411 -16.56 -4.93 -21.27
C ILE A 411 -16.03 -4.06 -20.14
N ASP A 412 -14.75 -3.72 -20.22
CA ASP A 412 -14.08 -2.83 -19.27
C ASP A 412 -14.34 -1.35 -19.61
N ILE A 413 -15.23 -0.72 -18.87
CA ILE A 413 -15.60 0.71 -19.02
C ILE A 413 -14.41 1.64 -18.76
N HIS A 414 -13.51 1.32 -17.84
CA HIS A 414 -12.30 2.11 -17.61
C HIS A 414 -11.40 2.16 -18.85
N LYS A 415 -11.25 1.03 -19.54
CA LYS A 415 -10.46 0.98 -20.78
C LYS A 415 -11.09 1.81 -21.89
N VAL A 416 -12.41 1.75 -22.06
CA VAL A 416 -13.14 2.59 -23.03
C VAL A 416 -12.99 4.06 -22.65
N ALA A 417 -13.26 4.44 -21.40
CA ALA A 417 -13.18 5.80 -20.91
C ALA A 417 -11.79 6.42 -21.12
N THR A 418 -10.73 5.74 -20.67
CA THR A 418 -9.36 6.28 -20.71
C THR A 418 -8.73 6.26 -22.11
N SER A 419 -9.23 5.42 -23.03
CA SER A 419 -8.80 5.46 -24.44
C SER A 419 -9.51 6.54 -25.26
N SER A 420 -10.67 7.00 -24.81
CA SER A 420 -11.54 7.93 -25.54
C SER A 420 -11.49 9.36 -24.99
N VAL A 421 -11.20 9.54 -23.69
CA VAL A 421 -11.32 10.81 -22.99
C VAL A 421 -10.19 11.00 -21.99
N ALA A 422 -9.58 12.20 -21.97
CA ALA A 422 -8.79 12.67 -20.83
C ALA A 422 -9.71 13.42 -19.87
N PHE A 423 -9.79 12.96 -18.65
CA PHE A 423 -10.62 13.57 -17.61
C PHE A 423 -9.85 14.60 -16.78
N PRO A 424 -10.51 15.65 -16.25
CA PRO A 424 -9.90 16.66 -15.40
C PRO A 424 -9.79 16.18 -13.94
N THR A 425 -9.54 14.89 -13.75
CA THR A 425 -9.47 14.23 -12.45
C THR A 425 -8.05 13.77 -12.16
N ILE A 426 -7.68 13.75 -10.89
CA ILE A 426 -6.41 13.21 -10.44
C ILE A 426 -6.60 11.70 -10.27
N GLY A 427 -6.11 10.96 -11.29
CA GLY A 427 -6.39 9.53 -11.46
C GLY A 427 -7.71 9.27 -12.21
N THR A 428 -7.85 8.04 -12.68
CA THR A 428 -8.95 7.58 -13.55
C THR A 428 -9.80 6.47 -12.92
N GLY A 429 -9.69 6.26 -11.60
CA GLY A 429 -10.52 5.30 -10.87
C GLY A 429 -11.99 5.71 -10.83
N LEU A 430 -12.87 4.75 -10.56
CA LEU A 430 -14.33 4.95 -10.49
C LEU A 430 -14.70 6.14 -9.58
N LYS A 431 -14.11 6.19 -8.38
CA LYS A 431 -14.31 7.27 -7.37
C LYS A 431 -13.70 8.63 -7.76
N LYS A 432 -13.08 8.73 -8.92
CA LYS A 432 -12.56 10.00 -9.47
C LYS A 432 -13.42 10.49 -10.63
N ILE A 433 -13.79 9.58 -11.54
CA ILE A 433 -14.55 9.94 -12.74
C ILE A 433 -16.06 10.12 -12.43
N ALA A 434 -16.68 9.20 -11.68
CA ALA A 434 -18.11 9.28 -11.42
C ALA A 434 -18.54 10.59 -10.70
N PRO A 435 -17.82 11.11 -9.68
CA PRO A 435 -18.13 12.41 -9.09
C PRO A 435 -18.00 13.58 -10.07
N TYR A 436 -17.03 13.55 -10.97
CA TYR A 436 -16.93 14.55 -12.03
C TYR A 436 -18.16 14.58 -12.94
N LEU A 437 -18.83 13.43 -13.10
CA LEU A 437 -20.08 13.29 -13.85
C LEU A 437 -21.34 13.51 -12.99
N GLY A 438 -21.20 13.93 -11.73
CA GLY A 438 -22.29 14.30 -10.83
C GLY A 438 -22.82 13.15 -9.96
N PHE A 439 -22.16 12.00 -9.92
CA PHE A 439 -22.54 10.88 -9.04
C PHE A 439 -21.92 11.04 -7.64
N THR A 440 -22.66 10.62 -6.61
CA THR A 440 -22.19 10.61 -5.22
C THR A 440 -22.65 9.34 -4.52
N TRP A 441 -21.74 8.74 -3.74
CA TRP A 441 -22.01 7.56 -2.91
C TRP A 441 -22.89 7.91 -1.71
N ARG A 442 -23.77 7.00 -1.33
CA ARG A 442 -24.63 7.11 -0.14
C ARG A 442 -23.83 7.21 1.16
N HIS A 443 -22.80 6.37 1.28
CA HIS A 443 -21.93 6.28 2.46
C HIS A 443 -20.55 6.83 2.13
N LYS A 444 -20.20 7.98 2.72
CA LYS A 444 -18.90 8.63 2.52
C LYS A 444 -17.78 8.01 3.37
N ASP A 445 -18.17 7.33 4.44
CA ASP A 445 -17.31 6.63 5.40
C ASP A 445 -16.92 5.22 4.95
N VAL A 446 -17.48 4.70 3.87
CA VAL A 446 -17.15 3.39 3.31
C VAL A 446 -16.25 3.52 2.09
N ASN A 447 -15.17 2.76 2.08
CA ASN A 447 -14.26 2.59 0.96
C ASN A 447 -13.80 1.13 0.90
N ALA A 448 -12.98 0.75 -0.08
CA ALA A 448 -12.55 -0.63 -0.27
C ALA A 448 -11.82 -1.24 0.94
N THR A 449 -11.05 -0.46 1.70
CA THR A 449 -10.37 -0.97 2.89
C THR A 449 -11.28 -1.05 4.11
N GLU A 450 -12.17 -0.07 4.30
CA GLU A 450 -13.16 -0.11 5.38
C GLU A 450 -14.20 -1.23 5.17
N SER A 451 -14.58 -1.52 3.91
CA SER A 451 -15.46 -2.67 3.61
C SER A 451 -14.85 -4.00 4.06
N ILE A 452 -13.52 -4.16 3.97
CA ILE A 452 -12.80 -5.33 4.46
C ILE A 452 -12.94 -5.46 5.99
N ALA A 453 -12.70 -4.37 6.74
CA ALA A 453 -12.83 -4.37 8.19
C ALA A 453 -14.28 -4.70 8.62
N MET A 454 -15.25 -4.04 8.01
CA MET A 454 -16.67 -4.28 8.25
C MET A 454 -17.09 -5.73 7.94
N TYR A 455 -16.54 -6.34 6.88
CA TYR A 455 -16.81 -7.74 6.55
C TYR A 455 -16.28 -8.69 7.63
N PHE A 456 -15.03 -8.50 8.08
CA PHE A 456 -14.49 -9.35 9.16
C PHE A 456 -15.23 -9.19 10.48
N ASP A 457 -15.71 -8.00 10.80
CA ASP A 457 -16.54 -7.81 11.99
C ASP A 457 -17.92 -8.47 11.83
N TYR A 458 -18.50 -8.42 10.63
CA TYR A 458 -19.72 -9.17 10.33
C TYR A 458 -19.52 -10.69 10.47
N VAL A 459 -18.42 -11.24 9.98
CA VAL A 459 -18.12 -12.69 10.13
C VAL A 459 -18.00 -13.09 11.59
N LYS A 460 -17.43 -12.24 12.46
CA LYS A 460 -17.32 -12.48 13.92
C LYS A 460 -18.68 -12.42 14.63
N ASP A 461 -19.51 -11.45 14.29
CA ASP A 461 -20.84 -11.26 14.86
C ASP A 461 -21.84 -10.79 13.81
N PRO A 462 -22.47 -11.73 13.04
CA PRO A 462 -23.41 -11.38 11.98
C PRO A 462 -24.68 -10.65 12.45
N VAL A 463 -25.06 -10.83 13.70
CA VAL A 463 -26.26 -10.19 14.25
C VAL A 463 -25.97 -8.75 14.65
N GLY A 464 -24.89 -8.55 15.41
CA GLY A 464 -24.48 -7.23 15.89
C GLY A 464 -24.03 -6.30 14.76
N ASN A 465 -23.39 -6.84 13.72
CA ASN A 465 -22.82 -6.07 12.59
C ASN A 465 -23.67 -6.08 11.32
N LYS A 466 -24.95 -6.47 11.40
CA LYS A 466 -25.86 -6.48 10.23
C LYS A 466 -25.97 -5.12 9.56
N ALA A 467 -25.98 -4.03 10.31
CA ALA A 467 -26.06 -2.66 9.75
C ALA A 467 -24.79 -2.29 8.97
N ASN A 468 -23.61 -2.70 9.44
CA ASN A 468 -22.35 -2.48 8.74
C ASN A 468 -22.29 -3.31 7.45
N PHE A 469 -22.77 -4.55 7.48
CA PHE A 469 -22.86 -5.35 6.26
C PHE A 469 -23.80 -4.76 5.23
N GLN A 470 -24.93 -4.15 5.66
CA GLN A 470 -25.82 -3.42 4.77
C GLN A 470 -25.12 -2.22 4.10
N LYS A 471 -24.24 -1.51 4.81
CA LYS A 471 -23.44 -0.45 4.20
C LYS A 471 -22.51 -0.96 3.09
N ILE A 472 -21.95 -2.16 3.25
CA ILE A 472 -21.14 -2.79 2.18
C ILE A 472 -22.03 -3.08 0.95
N ILE A 473 -23.23 -3.61 1.16
CA ILE A 473 -24.20 -3.87 0.08
C ILE A 473 -24.54 -2.56 -0.64
N ASP A 474 -24.86 -1.51 0.11
CA ASP A 474 -25.20 -0.18 -0.43
C ASP A 474 -24.02 0.43 -1.20
N TYR A 475 -22.79 0.23 -0.71
CA TYR A 475 -21.57 0.72 -1.34
C TYR A 475 -21.30 0.00 -2.68
N ASN A 476 -21.44 -1.32 -2.72
CA ASN A 476 -21.29 -2.12 -3.94
C ASN A 476 -22.39 -1.78 -4.98
N GLU A 477 -23.65 -1.57 -4.53
CA GLU A 477 -24.70 -1.09 -5.43
C GLU A 477 -24.33 0.27 -6.04
N ASP A 478 -23.79 1.20 -5.23
CA ASP A 478 -23.35 2.51 -5.70
C ASP A 478 -22.20 2.39 -6.72
N ASP A 479 -21.26 1.44 -6.57
CA ASP A 479 -20.18 1.19 -7.53
C ASP A 479 -20.73 0.63 -8.86
N CYS A 480 -21.73 -0.25 -8.82
CA CYS A 480 -22.46 -0.69 -10.02
C CYS A 480 -23.17 0.50 -10.71
N ILE A 481 -23.85 1.35 -9.95
CA ILE A 481 -24.53 2.54 -10.49
C ILE A 481 -23.52 3.54 -11.06
N ALA A 482 -22.40 3.76 -10.41
CA ALA A 482 -21.33 4.64 -10.87
C ALA A 482 -20.76 4.17 -12.21
N THR A 483 -20.53 2.86 -12.37
CA THR A 483 -20.12 2.24 -13.63
C THR A 483 -21.14 2.47 -14.75
N ARG A 484 -22.42 2.34 -14.45
CA ARG A 484 -23.51 2.64 -15.36
C ARG A 484 -23.53 4.13 -15.76
N VAL A 485 -23.33 5.05 -14.80
CA VAL A 485 -23.28 6.49 -15.07
C VAL A 485 -22.17 6.84 -16.04
N ILE A 486 -20.98 6.27 -15.87
CA ILE A 486 -19.85 6.52 -16.78
C ILE A 486 -20.14 5.94 -18.16
N LYS A 487 -20.67 4.73 -18.26
CA LYS A 487 -21.04 4.10 -19.53
C LYS A 487 -22.06 4.93 -20.30
N ASP A 488 -23.13 5.37 -19.63
CA ASP A 488 -24.20 6.16 -20.26
C ASP A 488 -23.72 7.53 -20.71
N TRP A 489 -22.82 8.17 -19.91
CA TRP A 489 -22.19 9.41 -20.29
C TRP A 489 -21.30 9.25 -21.55
N LEU A 490 -20.48 8.20 -21.60
CA LEU A 490 -19.67 7.88 -22.78
C LEU A 490 -20.55 7.66 -24.01
N ALA A 491 -21.63 6.88 -23.89
CA ALA A 491 -22.58 6.67 -24.99
C ALA A 491 -23.20 7.98 -25.49
N SER A 492 -23.43 8.95 -24.61
CA SER A 492 -23.99 10.26 -24.97
C SER A 492 -23.02 11.11 -25.83
N ILE A 493 -21.70 10.83 -25.79
CA ILE A 493 -20.71 11.56 -26.61
C ILE A 493 -20.86 11.22 -28.11
N ILE A 494 -21.23 9.98 -28.43
CA ILE A 494 -21.37 9.50 -29.80
C ILE A 494 -22.80 9.62 -30.36
N THR A 495 -23.78 9.73 -29.47
CA THR A 495 -25.19 9.93 -29.89
C THR A 495 -25.40 11.41 -30.25
N PRO A 496 -25.86 11.73 -31.46
CA PRO A 496 -26.20 13.12 -31.81
C PRO A 496 -27.27 13.65 -30.82
N ARG A 497 -27.02 14.81 -30.24
CA ARG A 497 -28.11 15.51 -29.54
C ARG A 497 -29.13 15.96 -30.58
N ASN A 498 -30.30 15.31 -30.60
CA ASN A 498 -31.45 15.76 -31.39
C ASN A 498 -31.91 17.16 -30.93
#